data_901795db13281ce0d51e47eed05fc6a1
#
_entry.id   901795db13281ce0d51e47eed05fc6a1
#
_cell.length_a   1.000
_cell.length_b   1.000
_cell.length_c   1.000
_cell.angle_alpha   90.00
_cell.angle_beta   90.00
_cell.angle_gamma   90.00
#
_symmetry.space_group_name_H-M   'P 1'
#
loop_
_entity.id
_entity.type
_entity.pdbx_description
1 polymer ?
#
loop_
_entity_poly.entity_id
_entity_poly.type
_entity_poly.pdbx_seq_one_letter_code
_entity_poly.pdbx_strand_id
1 'polypeptide(L)'
;MFDELILEESDYMSSYQLARISDFVYSEVCTINQFEQLDKSNLKIINQKDNKIFYISKKLILGKNFTIFTNRYFLNSLFSELSRIKENLELNIIVHQTDIPFTKSDFKLTPKNVNKIYTINLDHEGENLIPIPLGLSNSYSDKNIIVENFQNFKITDFEDKKDNMYINFNQNTNHLIRDDLYNRFERFDWVEIDKPNLSKDLYFSKINKNKFILSPWGNGIDTHRIWESLYLKSIPVTKYHHTFSSSNNLPIIFVKDYSEISIEFLKNKELEMLQKKFNFNLLKNTYWEKEIISNSDQVNIEYYKLKILNYFFQIYSYKLKIKIESYKKKINYYFKKIRNKLKK
;
A
#
# COMPACT_ATOMS: atom_id res chain seq x y z
N MET A 1 6.29 24.86 1.50
CA MET A 1 6.72 23.50 1.05
C MET A 1 5.58 22.76 0.31
N PHE A 2 4.40 22.69 0.86
CA PHE A 2 3.24 21.95 0.29
C PHE A 2 2.27 22.83 -0.51
N ASP A 3 2.66 24.02 -0.91
CA ASP A 3 1.81 25.01 -1.58
C ASP A 3 1.31 24.53 -2.96
N GLU A 4 2.13 23.71 -3.62
CA GLU A 4 1.78 23.10 -4.92
C GLU A 4 0.92 21.82 -4.77
N LEU A 5 0.66 21.35 -3.55
CA LEU A 5 -0.18 20.18 -3.30
C LEU A 5 -1.66 20.58 -3.35
N ILE A 6 -2.24 20.52 -4.52
CA ILE A 6 -3.68 20.69 -4.75
C ILE A 6 -4.25 19.34 -5.14
N LEU A 7 -5.26 18.86 -4.39
CA LEU A 7 -5.88 17.55 -4.56
C LEU A 7 -7.38 17.68 -4.71
N GLU A 8 -7.91 16.99 -5.69
CA GLU A 8 -9.32 16.69 -5.82
C GLU A 8 -9.64 15.32 -5.22
N GLU A 9 -10.91 15.01 -5.01
CA GLU A 9 -11.31 13.71 -4.41
C GLU A 9 -10.79 12.51 -5.23
N SER A 10 -10.77 12.62 -6.55
CA SER A 10 -10.26 11.61 -7.48
C SER A 10 -8.74 11.41 -7.42
N ASP A 11 -8.01 12.36 -6.84
CA ASP A 11 -6.54 12.31 -6.77
C ASP A 11 -6.02 11.40 -5.64
N TYR A 12 -6.82 11.15 -4.58
CA TYR A 12 -6.38 10.31 -3.49
C TYR A 12 -6.18 8.86 -3.93
N MET A 13 -4.98 8.33 -3.74
CA MET A 13 -4.67 6.95 -4.10
C MET A 13 -5.19 5.95 -3.07
N SER A 14 -5.82 4.90 -3.56
CA SER A 14 -6.10 3.68 -2.80
C SER A 14 -6.04 2.45 -3.73
N SER A 15 -5.96 1.26 -3.15
CA SER A 15 -5.98 0.05 -3.96
C SER A 15 -7.28 -0.14 -4.75
N TYR A 16 -8.40 0.42 -4.26
CA TYR A 16 -9.67 0.37 -4.98
C TYR A 16 -9.64 1.20 -6.25
N GLN A 17 -9.10 2.42 -6.19
CA GLN A 17 -8.95 3.26 -7.38
C GLN A 17 -8.00 2.63 -8.41
N LEU A 18 -6.87 2.08 -7.96
CA LEU A 18 -5.95 1.35 -8.86
C LEU A 18 -6.62 0.15 -9.54
N ALA A 19 -7.52 -0.55 -8.85
CA ALA A 19 -8.30 -1.61 -9.46
C ALA A 19 -9.33 -1.08 -10.48
N ARG A 20 -9.88 0.12 -10.27
CA ARG A 20 -10.88 0.73 -11.20
C ARG A 20 -10.26 1.30 -12.46
N ILE A 21 -9.04 1.79 -12.41
CA ILE A 21 -8.32 2.23 -13.61
C ILE A 21 -7.77 1.07 -14.45
N SER A 22 -7.73 -0.16 -13.91
CA SER A 22 -7.23 -1.32 -14.64
C SER A 22 -8.25 -1.84 -15.66
N ASP A 23 -7.79 -2.27 -16.84
CA ASP A 23 -8.63 -2.86 -17.88
C ASP A 23 -9.27 -4.18 -17.42
N PHE A 24 -8.60 -4.89 -16.53
CA PHE A 24 -9.08 -6.15 -16.00
C PHE A 24 -8.69 -6.35 -14.52
N VAL A 25 -9.64 -6.78 -13.69
CA VAL A 25 -9.39 -7.13 -12.29
C VAL A 25 -9.43 -8.65 -12.15
N TYR A 26 -8.27 -9.26 -11.86
CA TYR A 26 -8.18 -10.69 -11.64
C TYR A 26 -8.64 -11.10 -10.25
N SER A 27 -8.19 -10.40 -9.21
CA SER A 27 -8.61 -10.63 -7.82
C SER A 27 -8.49 -9.37 -6.99
N GLU A 28 -9.45 -9.14 -6.10
CA GLU A 28 -9.52 -7.90 -5.30
C GLU A 28 -10.25 -8.14 -3.99
N VAL A 29 -9.89 -7.34 -2.98
CA VAL A 29 -10.67 -7.13 -1.75
C VAL A 29 -11.33 -5.76 -1.81
N CYS A 30 -12.65 -5.69 -1.71
CA CYS A 30 -13.43 -4.46 -1.70
C CYS A 30 -14.54 -4.52 -0.63
N THR A 31 -15.30 -3.43 -0.46
CA THR A 31 -16.50 -3.44 0.39
C THR A 31 -17.66 -4.19 -0.28
N ILE A 32 -18.67 -4.55 0.51
CA ILE A 32 -19.91 -5.13 -0.04
C ILE A 32 -20.54 -4.16 -1.05
N ASN A 33 -20.67 -2.87 -0.70
CA ASN A 33 -21.26 -1.87 -1.60
C ASN A 33 -20.47 -1.71 -2.89
N GLN A 34 -19.14 -1.68 -2.83
CA GLN A 34 -18.29 -1.63 -4.01
C GLN A 34 -18.46 -2.87 -4.89
N PHE A 35 -18.55 -4.05 -4.29
CA PHE A 35 -18.76 -5.30 -5.03
C PHE A 35 -20.13 -5.34 -5.71
N GLU A 36 -21.18 -4.80 -5.07
CA GLU A 36 -22.53 -4.74 -5.65
C GLU A 36 -22.60 -3.90 -6.94
N GLN A 37 -21.67 -2.97 -7.15
CA GLN A 37 -21.57 -2.13 -8.35
C GLN A 37 -20.84 -2.81 -9.53
N LEU A 38 -20.21 -3.99 -9.31
CA LEU A 38 -19.47 -4.69 -10.35
C LEU A 38 -20.37 -5.60 -11.19
N ASP A 39 -19.95 -5.86 -12.45
CA ASP A 39 -20.48 -6.97 -13.22
C ASP A 39 -20.03 -8.30 -12.61
N LYS A 40 -20.96 -8.99 -11.96
CA LYS A 40 -20.72 -10.24 -11.24
C LYS A 40 -20.67 -11.48 -12.13
N SER A 41 -20.99 -11.36 -13.42
CA SER A 41 -21.14 -12.50 -14.34
C SER A 41 -19.88 -13.37 -14.40
N ASN A 42 -18.69 -12.74 -14.32
CA ASN A 42 -17.39 -13.39 -14.34
C ASN A 42 -16.74 -13.56 -12.96
N LEU A 43 -17.39 -13.15 -11.86
CA LEU A 43 -16.78 -13.11 -10.54
C LEU A 43 -17.14 -14.33 -9.69
N LYS A 44 -16.23 -14.70 -8.78
CA LYS A 44 -16.43 -15.70 -7.74
C LYS A 44 -15.95 -15.19 -6.40
N ILE A 45 -16.84 -15.11 -5.43
CA ILE A 45 -16.48 -14.77 -4.05
C ILE A 45 -15.64 -15.90 -3.44
N ILE A 46 -14.46 -15.53 -2.92
CA ILE A 46 -13.53 -16.41 -2.20
C ILE A 46 -13.89 -16.43 -0.73
N ASN A 47 -14.09 -15.23 -0.19
CA ASN A 47 -14.40 -15.01 1.22
C ASN A 47 -15.22 -13.73 1.39
N GLN A 48 -16.12 -13.75 2.37
CA GLN A 48 -16.85 -12.57 2.81
C GLN A 48 -16.84 -12.55 4.34
N LYS A 49 -16.47 -11.41 4.90
CA LYS A 49 -16.45 -11.21 6.34
C LYS A 49 -16.62 -9.72 6.65
N ASP A 50 -17.52 -9.42 7.57
CA ASP A 50 -17.88 -8.04 7.93
C ASP A 50 -18.25 -7.25 6.65
N ASN A 51 -17.72 -6.05 6.46
CA ASN A 51 -17.92 -5.25 5.24
C ASN A 51 -16.89 -5.55 4.13
N LYS A 52 -16.32 -6.77 4.06
CA LYS A 52 -15.26 -7.13 3.09
C LYS A 52 -15.69 -8.30 2.23
N ILE A 53 -15.52 -8.15 0.94
CA ILE A 53 -15.60 -9.25 -0.04
C ILE A 53 -14.24 -9.41 -0.70
N PHE A 54 -13.73 -10.64 -0.73
CA PHE A 54 -12.61 -11.04 -1.56
C PHE A 54 -13.11 -11.90 -2.70
N TYR A 55 -12.83 -11.50 -3.93
CA TYR A 55 -13.26 -12.20 -5.13
C TYR A 55 -12.13 -12.45 -6.13
N ILE A 56 -12.40 -13.36 -7.06
CA ILE A 56 -11.52 -13.68 -8.20
C ILE A 56 -12.37 -13.80 -9.47
N SER A 57 -11.81 -13.44 -10.61
CA SER A 57 -12.39 -13.66 -11.92
C SER A 57 -12.30 -15.14 -12.33
N LYS A 58 -13.37 -15.70 -12.91
CA LYS A 58 -13.45 -17.10 -13.41
C LYS A 58 -12.85 -17.28 -14.79
N LYS A 59 -12.74 -16.20 -15.58
CA LYS A 59 -12.17 -16.17 -16.94
C LYS A 59 -11.31 -14.94 -17.06
N LEU A 60 -10.19 -15.05 -17.75
CA LEU A 60 -9.42 -13.90 -18.24
C LEU A 60 -10.06 -13.41 -19.54
N ILE A 61 -10.24 -12.11 -19.66
CA ILE A 61 -10.71 -11.42 -20.86
C ILE A 61 -9.71 -10.30 -21.08
N LEU A 62 -8.76 -10.49 -21.99
CA LEU A 62 -7.57 -9.66 -22.14
C LEU A 62 -7.44 -9.14 -23.57
N GLY A 63 -7.05 -7.89 -23.69
CA GLY A 63 -6.58 -7.29 -24.93
C GLY A 63 -5.07 -7.05 -24.90
N LYS A 64 -4.50 -6.63 -26.01
CA LYS A 64 -3.11 -6.19 -26.08
C LYS A 64 -2.93 -4.91 -25.25
N ASN A 65 -1.80 -4.78 -24.56
CA ASN A 65 -1.43 -3.66 -23.69
C ASN A 65 -2.35 -3.48 -22.46
N PHE A 66 -3.21 -4.47 -22.14
CA PHE A 66 -4.08 -4.36 -20.97
C PHE A 66 -3.30 -4.30 -19.68
N THR A 67 -3.83 -3.53 -18.75
CA THR A 67 -3.40 -3.50 -17.35
C THR A 67 -4.30 -4.39 -16.50
N ILE A 68 -3.70 -5.32 -15.76
CA ILE A 68 -4.40 -6.28 -14.91
C ILE A 68 -4.11 -5.96 -13.44
N PHE A 69 -5.14 -5.71 -12.65
CA PHE A 69 -5.00 -5.63 -11.19
C PHE A 69 -5.14 -7.00 -10.55
N THR A 70 -4.26 -7.31 -9.59
CA THR A 70 -4.36 -8.54 -8.80
C THR A 70 -3.95 -8.34 -7.35
N ASN A 71 -4.65 -9.03 -6.45
CA ASN A 71 -4.18 -9.22 -5.09
C ASN A 71 -2.97 -10.16 -5.09
N ARG A 72 -1.95 -9.83 -4.27
CA ARG A 72 -0.68 -10.58 -4.20
C ARG A 72 -0.85 -12.09 -3.97
N TYR A 73 -1.85 -12.50 -3.21
CA TYR A 73 -2.09 -13.92 -2.95
C TYR A 73 -2.39 -14.74 -4.21
N PHE A 74 -2.90 -14.11 -5.26
CA PHE A 74 -3.26 -14.76 -6.52
C PHE A 74 -2.28 -14.46 -7.67
N LEU A 75 -1.17 -13.75 -7.41
CA LEU A 75 -0.20 -13.40 -8.44
C LEU A 75 0.38 -14.63 -9.16
N ASN A 76 0.85 -15.63 -8.41
CA ASN A 76 1.43 -16.85 -9.02
C ASN A 76 0.39 -17.61 -9.83
N SER A 77 -0.86 -17.59 -9.40
CA SER A 77 -1.99 -18.13 -10.15
C SER A 77 -2.20 -17.38 -11.46
N LEU A 78 -2.22 -16.05 -11.40
CA LEU A 78 -2.32 -15.22 -12.60
C LEU A 78 -1.16 -15.51 -13.56
N PHE A 79 0.07 -15.55 -13.07
CA PHE A 79 1.25 -15.86 -13.90
C PHE A 79 1.16 -17.24 -14.57
N SER A 80 0.68 -18.26 -13.85
CA SER A 80 0.45 -19.58 -14.40
C SER A 80 -0.59 -19.57 -15.54
N GLU A 81 -1.67 -18.80 -15.40
CA GLU A 81 -2.68 -18.68 -16.44
C GLU A 81 -2.17 -17.87 -17.64
N LEU A 82 -1.44 -16.78 -17.41
CA LEU A 82 -0.85 -15.96 -18.47
C LEU A 82 0.22 -16.73 -19.28
N SER A 83 0.97 -17.61 -18.63
CA SER A 83 1.97 -18.47 -19.31
C SER A 83 1.35 -19.46 -20.33
N ARG A 84 0.05 -19.67 -20.31
CA ARG A 84 -0.68 -20.50 -21.29
C ARG A 84 -1.01 -19.75 -22.57
N ILE A 85 -0.90 -18.41 -22.55
CA ILE A 85 -1.14 -17.55 -23.70
C ILE A 85 0.16 -17.48 -24.51
N LYS A 86 0.11 -17.86 -25.79
CA LYS A 86 1.27 -17.88 -26.68
C LYS A 86 1.56 -16.51 -27.31
N GLU A 87 0.53 -15.72 -27.46
CA GLU A 87 0.56 -14.40 -28.05
C GLU A 87 1.24 -13.41 -27.10
N ASN A 88 2.05 -12.49 -27.66
CA ASN A 88 2.64 -11.42 -26.88
C ASN A 88 1.62 -10.28 -26.71
N LEU A 89 0.96 -10.24 -25.56
CA LEU A 89 -0.06 -9.24 -25.25
C LEU A 89 0.51 -7.95 -24.62
N GLU A 90 1.81 -7.93 -24.26
CA GLU A 90 2.49 -6.77 -23.66
C GLU A 90 1.73 -6.21 -22.43
N LEU A 91 1.30 -7.11 -21.54
CA LEU A 91 0.45 -6.80 -20.39
C LEU A 91 1.19 -6.04 -19.30
N ASN A 92 0.50 -5.12 -18.64
CA ASN A 92 0.94 -4.52 -17.40
C ASN A 92 0.22 -5.16 -16.21
N ILE A 93 0.92 -5.35 -15.09
CA ILE A 93 0.33 -5.97 -13.89
C ILE A 93 0.44 -5.00 -12.72
N ILE A 94 -0.67 -4.73 -12.03
CA ILE A 94 -0.68 -4.05 -10.74
C ILE A 94 -0.83 -5.11 -9.64
N VAL A 95 0.17 -5.22 -8.74
CA VAL A 95 0.15 -6.12 -7.60
C VAL A 95 -0.02 -5.32 -6.32
N HIS A 96 -1.14 -5.50 -5.63
CA HIS A 96 -1.49 -4.67 -4.47
C HIS A 96 -2.20 -5.46 -3.36
N GLN A 97 -2.74 -4.76 -2.34
CA GLN A 97 -3.55 -5.28 -1.24
C GLN A 97 -2.84 -6.34 -0.38
N THR A 98 -1.58 -6.10 -0.03
CA THR A 98 -0.76 -7.05 0.72
C THR A 98 0.35 -6.38 1.51
N ASP A 99 0.78 -7.04 2.58
CA ASP A 99 2.04 -6.75 3.28
C ASP A 99 3.20 -7.63 2.77
N ILE A 100 2.92 -8.58 1.85
CA ILE A 100 3.92 -9.53 1.35
C ILE A 100 4.75 -8.85 0.26
N PRO A 101 6.08 -8.79 0.37
CA PRO A 101 6.92 -8.15 -0.64
C PRO A 101 6.85 -8.90 -1.98
N PHE A 102 7.06 -8.15 -3.07
CA PHE A 102 7.35 -8.72 -4.39
C PHE A 102 8.86 -8.98 -4.47
N THR A 103 9.22 -10.26 -4.61
CA THR A 103 10.60 -10.72 -4.46
C THR A 103 11.25 -11.05 -5.79
N LYS A 104 12.59 -11.18 -5.80
CA LYS A 104 13.35 -11.66 -6.97
C LYS A 104 12.88 -13.04 -7.46
N SER A 105 12.37 -13.89 -6.57
CA SER A 105 11.78 -15.18 -6.96
C SER A 105 10.46 -15.02 -7.69
N ASP A 106 9.64 -14.04 -7.32
CA ASP A 106 8.40 -13.73 -8.05
C ASP A 106 8.73 -13.20 -9.45
N PHE A 107 9.72 -12.32 -9.57
CA PHE A 107 10.15 -11.78 -10.85
C PHE A 107 10.59 -12.87 -11.83
N LYS A 108 11.32 -13.88 -11.36
CA LYS A 108 11.73 -15.01 -12.20
C LYS A 108 10.56 -15.82 -12.77
N LEU A 109 9.38 -15.73 -12.15
CA LEU A 109 8.17 -16.43 -12.59
C LEU A 109 7.31 -15.58 -13.54
N THR A 110 7.74 -14.35 -13.84
CA THR A 110 6.99 -13.44 -14.72
C THR A 110 6.86 -14.02 -16.13
N PRO A 111 5.64 -14.14 -16.66
CA PRO A 111 5.42 -14.62 -18.03
C PRO A 111 5.98 -13.64 -19.08
N LYS A 112 6.37 -14.17 -20.25
CA LYS A 112 6.96 -13.37 -21.34
C LYS A 112 6.02 -12.32 -21.94
N ASN A 113 4.71 -12.49 -21.80
CA ASN A 113 3.69 -11.54 -22.24
C ASN A 113 3.39 -10.43 -21.24
N VAL A 114 4.12 -10.37 -20.12
CA VAL A 114 4.07 -9.27 -19.15
C VAL A 114 5.19 -8.28 -19.45
N ASN A 115 4.81 -7.02 -19.69
CA ASN A 115 5.73 -5.93 -20.02
C ASN A 115 6.23 -5.23 -18.75
N LYS A 116 5.29 -4.72 -17.91
CA LYS A 116 5.63 -3.99 -16.67
C LYS A 116 4.89 -4.55 -15.48
N ILE A 117 5.51 -4.47 -14.30
CA ILE A 117 4.90 -4.81 -13.03
C ILE A 117 4.97 -3.60 -12.09
N TYR A 118 3.81 -3.11 -11.69
CA TYR A 118 3.63 -2.05 -10.71
C TYR A 118 3.27 -2.69 -9.38
N THR A 119 4.07 -2.48 -8.34
CA THR A 119 3.84 -3.20 -7.08
C THR A 119 4.22 -2.37 -5.86
N ILE A 120 3.50 -2.59 -4.78
CA ILE A 120 3.90 -2.15 -3.44
C ILE A 120 4.91 -3.14 -2.84
N ASN A 121 5.66 -2.71 -1.83
CA ASN A 121 6.62 -3.56 -1.11
C ASN A 121 7.61 -4.30 -2.03
N LEU A 122 8.16 -3.60 -3.02
CA LEU A 122 9.15 -4.16 -3.94
C LEU A 122 10.51 -4.28 -3.26
N ASP A 123 11.06 -5.51 -3.14
CA ASP A 123 12.29 -5.76 -2.36
C ASP A 123 13.59 -5.73 -3.18
N HIS A 124 13.52 -5.52 -4.49
CA HIS A 124 14.70 -5.49 -5.36
C HIS A 124 14.50 -4.62 -6.59
N GLU A 125 15.60 -4.21 -7.20
CA GLU A 125 15.60 -3.50 -8.47
C GLU A 125 15.46 -4.47 -9.63
N GLY A 126 14.79 -4.04 -10.69
CA GLY A 126 14.62 -4.80 -11.92
C GLY A 126 14.08 -3.92 -13.03
N GLU A 127 14.49 -4.21 -14.25
CA GLU A 127 13.91 -3.59 -15.45
C GLU A 127 12.41 -3.90 -15.48
N ASN A 128 11.59 -2.90 -15.76
CA ASN A 128 10.13 -3.01 -15.80
C ASN A 128 9.44 -3.33 -14.45
N LEU A 129 10.17 -3.21 -13.32
CA LEU A 129 9.61 -3.25 -11.98
C LEU A 129 9.49 -1.85 -11.42
N ILE A 130 8.26 -1.41 -11.16
CA ILE A 130 7.98 -0.04 -10.75
C ILE A 130 7.29 -0.08 -9.38
N PRO A 131 7.95 0.41 -8.32
CA PRO A 131 7.28 0.56 -7.04
C PRO A 131 6.22 1.65 -7.14
N ILE A 132 5.03 1.37 -6.62
CA ILE A 132 3.91 2.30 -6.54
C ILE A 132 3.53 2.57 -5.09
N PRO A 133 2.94 3.73 -4.79
CA PRO A 133 2.45 4.03 -3.45
C PRO A 133 1.41 3.04 -2.95
N LEU A 134 1.49 2.68 -1.67
CA LEU A 134 0.41 1.95 -0.99
C LEU A 134 -0.86 2.80 -0.92
N GLY A 135 -0.71 4.12 -0.78
CA GLY A 135 -1.80 5.07 -0.68
C GLY A 135 -2.61 4.96 0.61
N LEU A 136 -3.83 5.49 0.58
CA LEU A 136 -4.80 5.41 1.67
C LEU A 136 -5.43 4.01 1.75
N SER A 137 -5.98 3.70 2.90
CA SER A 137 -6.71 2.46 3.09
C SER A 137 -8.05 2.48 2.34
N ASN A 138 -8.55 1.30 2.01
CA ASN A 138 -9.89 1.18 1.41
C ASN A 138 -10.99 1.39 2.47
N SER A 139 -12.18 1.75 2.00
CA SER A 139 -13.36 2.09 2.81
C SER A 139 -13.85 0.96 3.73
N TYR A 140 -13.32 -0.26 3.59
CA TYR A 140 -13.56 -1.34 4.55
C TYR A 140 -12.70 -1.27 5.81
N SER A 141 -11.82 -0.29 5.94
CA SER A 141 -10.95 -0.15 7.11
C SER A 141 -11.58 0.73 8.19
N ASP A 142 -11.86 0.15 9.36
CA ASP A 142 -12.42 0.90 10.48
C ASP A 142 -11.37 1.73 11.23
N LYS A 143 -10.08 1.42 11.06
CA LYS A 143 -8.97 1.97 11.87
C LYS A 143 -8.08 2.95 11.14
N ASN A 144 -7.95 2.80 9.82
CA ASN A 144 -7.06 3.63 9.00
C ASN A 144 -7.84 4.78 8.37
N ILE A 145 -7.11 5.82 7.99
CA ILE A 145 -7.65 6.94 7.22
C ILE A 145 -8.00 6.44 5.81
N ILE A 146 -9.17 6.82 5.34
CA ILE A 146 -9.72 6.47 4.03
C ILE A 146 -10.01 7.76 3.27
N VAL A 147 -10.25 7.69 1.96
CA VAL A 147 -10.48 8.87 1.10
C VAL A 147 -11.60 9.75 1.63
N GLU A 148 -12.69 9.15 2.06
CA GLU A 148 -13.88 9.85 2.56
C GLU A 148 -13.61 10.71 3.82
N ASN A 149 -12.52 10.43 4.57
CA ASN A 149 -12.15 11.26 5.71
C ASN A 149 -11.63 12.65 5.33
N PHE A 150 -11.19 12.83 4.08
CA PHE A 150 -10.72 14.13 3.59
C PHE A 150 -11.86 15.04 3.12
N GLN A 151 -13.05 14.48 2.90
CA GLN A 151 -14.23 15.28 2.53
C GLN A 151 -14.57 16.26 3.66
N ASN A 152 -14.60 17.56 3.31
CA ASN A 152 -14.88 18.65 4.25
C ASN A 152 -13.91 18.78 5.44
N PHE A 153 -12.76 18.12 5.40
CA PHE A 153 -11.74 18.25 6.46
C PHE A 153 -10.80 19.41 6.16
N LYS A 154 -10.64 20.31 7.13
CA LYS A 154 -9.68 21.42 7.01
C LYS A 154 -8.27 20.94 7.32
N ILE A 155 -7.44 20.83 6.27
CA ILE A 155 -6.02 20.52 6.41
C ILE A 155 -5.29 21.77 6.91
N THR A 156 -4.50 21.61 7.98
CA THR A 156 -3.64 22.67 8.52
C THR A 156 -2.44 22.87 7.59
N ASP A 157 -2.14 24.10 7.24
CA ASP A 157 -0.95 24.40 6.44
C ASP A 157 0.32 24.02 7.20
N PHE A 158 1.36 23.66 6.47
CA PHE A 158 2.57 23.08 7.06
C PHE A 158 3.23 24.03 8.08
N GLU A 159 3.22 25.31 7.78
CA GLU A 159 3.82 26.38 8.59
C GLU A 159 3.09 26.58 9.93
N ASP A 160 1.79 26.27 9.98
CA ASP A 160 0.94 26.40 11.18
C ASP A 160 0.96 25.17 12.09
N LYS A 161 1.68 24.10 11.66
CA LYS A 161 1.80 22.88 12.44
C LYS A 161 2.84 23.02 13.57
N LYS A 162 2.66 22.19 14.59
CA LYS A 162 3.64 22.08 15.68
C LYS A 162 4.95 21.48 15.19
N ASP A 163 6.08 22.01 15.63
CA ASP A 163 7.43 21.51 15.37
C ASP A 163 7.73 20.20 16.13
N ASN A 164 6.76 19.31 16.20
CA ASN A 164 6.83 18.06 16.94
C ASN A 164 6.89 16.86 15.99
N MET A 165 7.46 15.76 16.49
CA MET A 165 7.31 14.44 15.87
C MET A 165 6.19 13.67 16.57
N TYR A 166 5.19 13.24 15.81
CA TYR A 166 4.09 12.42 16.33
C TYR A 166 4.36 10.93 16.14
N ILE A 167 4.07 10.16 17.18
CA ILE A 167 4.23 8.70 17.21
C ILE A 167 2.91 8.04 17.60
N ASN A 168 2.38 7.24 16.69
CA ASN A 168 1.24 6.37 16.96
C ASN A 168 1.28 5.17 15.99
N PHE A 169 1.69 4.01 16.46
CA PHE A 169 1.66 2.78 15.68
C PHE A 169 1.54 1.55 16.57
N ASN A 170 0.99 0.48 16.01
CA ASN A 170 0.89 -0.79 16.73
C ASN A 170 2.24 -1.52 16.72
N GLN A 171 2.82 -1.74 17.89
CA GLN A 171 4.10 -2.45 18.06
C GLN A 171 4.00 -3.91 17.57
N ASN A 172 2.84 -4.55 17.70
CA ASN A 172 2.64 -5.95 17.32
C ASN A 172 2.81 -6.25 15.83
N THR A 173 2.85 -5.24 14.96
CA THR A 173 3.03 -5.43 13.52
C THR A 173 4.49 -5.59 13.11
N ASN A 174 5.44 -5.08 13.94
CA ASN A 174 6.88 -5.29 13.74
C ASN A 174 7.65 -5.04 15.04
N HIS A 175 7.67 -6.03 15.91
CA HIS A 175 8.32 -5.92 17.23
C HIS A 175 9.81 -5.57 17.17
N LEU A 176 10.53 -6.08 16.15
CA LEU A 176 11.97 -5.86 16.04
C LEU A 176 12.34 -4.39 15.85
N ILE A 177 11.48 -3.63 15.21
CA ILE A 177 11.71 -2.21 14.91
C ILE A 177 10.91 -1.33 15.88
N ARG A 178 9.64 -1.65 16.12
CA ARG A 178 8.69 -0.74 16.76
C ARG A 178 8.72 -0.73 18.27
N ASP A 179 9.12 -1.85 18.93
CA ASP A 179 9.15 -1.90 20.40
C ASP A 179 10.17 -0.91 20.98
N ASP A 180 11.36 -0.80 20.35
CA ASP A 180 12.42 0.10 20.81
C ASP A 180 12.11 1.58 20.59
N LEU A 181 11.32 1.90 19.56
CA LEU A 181 11.07 3.30 19.17
C LEU A 181 10.26 4.07 20.21
N TYR A 182 9.27 3.45 20.87
CA TYR A 182 8.53 4.10 21.94
C TYR A 182 9.46 4.46 23.11
N ASN A 183 10.23 3.48 23.61
CA ASN A 183 11.17 3.68 24.72
C ASN A 183 12.23 4.74 24.40
N ARG A 184 12.66 4.79 23.13
CA ARG A 184 13.67 5.75 22.67
C ARG A 184 13.16 7.18 22.72
N PHE A 185 11.92 7.40 22.29
CA PHE A 185 11.40 8.75 22.05
C PHE A 185 10.51 9.29 23.17
N GLU A 186 9.97 8.46 24.06
CA GLU A 186 9.01 8.89 25.11
C GLU A 186 9.52 9.95 26.09
N ARG A 187 10.84 10.13 26.20
CA ARG A 187 11.49 11.08 27.11
C ARG A 187 11.70 12.48 26.55
N PHE A 188 11.36 12.71 25.28
CA PHE A 188 11.65 13.98 24.61
C PHE A 188 10.40 14.86 24.50
N ASP A 189 10.49 16.12 24.93
CA ASP A 189 9.38 17.08 24.94
C ASP A 189 8.89 17.45 23.52
N TRP A 190 9.74 17.31 22.51
CA TRP A 190 9.41 17.54 21.12
C TRP A 190 8.74 16.33 20.42
N VAL A 191 8.41 15.29 21.20
CA VAL A 191 7.72 14.09 20.70
C VAL A 191 6.36 13.95 21.35
N GLU A 192 5.33 13.91 20.54
CA GLU A 192 3.96 13.62 20.97
C GLU A 192 3.66 12.14 20.73
N ILE A 193 3.33 11.39 21.77
CA ILE A 193 3.09 9.94 21.69
C ILE A 193 1.68 9.61 22.15
N ASP A 194 0.96 8.85 21.32
CA ASP A 194 -0.31 8.23 21.68
C ASP A 194 -0.27 6.71 21.50
N LYS A 195 -1.06 6.00 22.29
CA LYS A 195 -1.28 4.56 22.11
C LYS A 195 -2.12 4.28 20.84
N PRO A 196 -1.96 3.11 20.19
CA PRO A 196 -2.59 2.81 18.90
C PRO A 196 -4.10 2.50 18.96
N ASN A 197 -4.79 2.90 20.01
CA ASN A 197 -6.22 2.68 20.25
C ASN A 197 -7.06 3.96 20.19
N LEU A 198 -6.53 5.01 19.59
CA LEU A 198 -7.27 6.24 19.34
C LEU A 198 -8.44 6.00 18.38
N SER A 199 -9.50 6.82 18.52
CA SER A 199 -10.49 6.93 17.46
C SER A 199 -9.83 7.45 16.16
N LYS A 200 -10.42 7.10 15.01
CA LYS A 200 -9.90 7.52 13.70
C LYS A 200 -9.81 9.05 13.62
N ASP A 201 -10.84 9.77 14.05
CA ASP A 201 -10.89 11.23 13.98
C ASP A 201 -9.82 11.89 14.84
N LEU A 202 -9.55 11.35 16.03
CA LEU A 202 -8.50 11.86 16.89
C LEU A 202 -7.12 11.58 16.28
N TYR A 203 -6.89 10.38 15.76
CA TYR A 203 -5.65 10.04 15.06
C TYR A 203 -5.41 10.97 13.85
N PHE A 204 -6.45 11.21 13.05
CA PHE A 204 -6.41 12.11 11.90
C PHE A 204 -6.06 13.55 12.31
N SER A 205 -6.74 14.06 13.36
CA SER A 205 -6.45 15.38 13.94
C SER A 205 -5.01 15.50 14.46
N LYS A 206 -4.46 14.43 15.06
CA LYS A 206 -3.08 14.42 15.58
C LYS A 206 -2.04 14.50 14.44
N ILE A 207 -2.20 13.72 13.36
CA ILE A 207 -1.33 13.86 12.20
C ILE A 207 -1.43 15.28 11.63
N ASN A 208 -2.65 15.82 11.49
CA ASN A 208 -2.87 17.15 10.92
C ASN A 208 -2.21 18.27 11.70
N LYS A 209 -1.93 18.09 13.00
CA LYS A 209 -1.35 19.11 13.89
C LYS A 209 0.17 19.08 13.97
N ASN A 210 0.84 18.01 13.56
CA ASN A 210 2.26 17.83 13.77
C ASN A 210 3.02 17.84 12.44
N LYS A 211 4.20 18.47 12.39
CA LYS A 211 5.04 18.55 11.18
C LYS A 211 5.63 17.20 10.79
N PHE A 212 6.11 16.42 11.77
CA PHE A 212 6.82 15.17 11.50
C PHE A 212 6.05 13.98 12.04
N ILE A 213 5.93 12.91 11.25
CA ILE A 213 5.19 11.71 11.62
C ILE A 213 6.11 10.49 11.51
N LEU A 214 6.43 9.88 12.65
CA LEU A 214 7.26 8.67 12.65
C LEU A 214 6.49 7.49 12.04
N SER A 215 6.97 7.01 10.91
CA SER A 215 6.32 6.01 10.06
C SER A 215 7.19 4.77 9.85
N PRO A 216 7.49 4.01 10.92
CA PRO A 216 8.35 2.82 10.81
C PRO A 216 7.63 1.69 10.07
N TRP A 217 8.40 0.86 9.39
CA TRP A 217 7.89 -0.34 8.73
C TRP A 217 7.01 -1.17 9.67
N GLY A 218 5.93 -1.72 9.10
CA GLY A 218 4.99 -2.57 9.80
C GLY A 218 5.13 -4.05 9.40
N ASN A 219 4.02 -4.70 9.09
CA ASN A 219 4.04 -6.01 8.44
C ASN A 219 4.62 -5.91 7.01
N GLY A 220 4.29 -4.83 6.30
CA GLY A 220 4.92 -4.40 5.06
C GLY A 220 5.95 -3.30 5.29
N ILE A 221 6.76 -3.02 4.28
CA ILE A 221 7.75 -1.94 4.26
C ILE A 221 7.05 -0.61 4.09
N ASP A 222 6.16 -0.53 3.10
CA ASP A 222 5.28 0.61 2.91
C ASP A 222 4.09 0.56 3.88
N THR A 223 3.74 1.70 4.43
CA THR A 223 2.65 1.83 5.40
C THR A 223 1.72 2.99 5.04
N HIS A 224 0.41 2.83 5.23
CA HIS A 224 -0.57 3.88 4.98
C HIS A 224 -0.20 5.22 5.65
N ARG A 225 0.46 5.19 6.82
CA ARG A 225 0.87 6.39 7.57
C ARG A 225 1.76 7.32 6.76
N ILE A 226 2.61 6.82 5.89
CA ILE A 226 3.45 7.65 5.00
C ILE A 226 2.54 8.51 4.12
N TRP A 227 1.57 7.90 3.49
CA TRP A 227 0.64 8.55 2.56
C TRP A 227 -0.38 9.43 3.30
N GLU A 228 -0.94 8.95 4.41
CA GLU A 228 -1.78 9.74 5.32
C GLU A 228 -1.09 11.04 5.74
N SER A 229 0.21 10.97 6.08
CA SER A 229 1.01 12.14 6.46
C SER A 229 1.18 13.13 5.31
N LEU A 230 1.55 12.64 4.15
CA LEU A 230 1.76 13.48 2.95
C LEU A 230 0.48 14.19 2.52
N TYR A 231 -0.65 13.47 2.49
CA TYR A 231 -1.96 14.07 2.17
C TYR A 231 -2.40 15.11 3.19
N LEU A 232 -1.96 14.99 4.45
CA LEU A 232 -2.20 15.96 5.51
C LEU A 232 -1.11 17.05 5.57
N LYS A 233 -0.28 17.21 4.56
CA LYS A 233 0.82 18.18 4.54
C LYS A 233 1.78 18.03 5.74
N SER A 234 2.08 16.79 6.15
CA SER A 234 3.05 16.45 7.18
C SER A 234 4.17 15.61 6.58
N ILE A 235 5.37 15.70 7.14
CA ILE A 235 6.56 15.00 6.67
C ILE A 235 6.67 13.64 7.36
N PRO A 236 6.49 12.51 6.66
CA PRO A 236 6.75 11.20 7.24
C PRO A 236 8.25 10.96 7.39
N VAL A 237 8.63 10.30 8.50
CA VAL A 237 10.02 9.90 8.82
C VAL A 237 10.09 8.38 8.84
N THR A 238 10.90 7.79 7.96
CA THR A 238 11.02 6.33 7.83
C THR A 238 12.42 5.91 7.40
N LYS A 239 12.76 4.62 7.49
CA LYS A 239 13.98 4.08 6.88
C LYS A 239 13.83 4.00 5.36
N TYR A 240 14.92 4.34 4.64
CA TYR A 240 14.95 4.15 3.19
C TYR A 240 14.84 2.67 2.83
N HIS A 241 14.13 2.40 1.77
CA HIS A 241 14.07 1.11 1.09
C HIS A 241 13.76 1.33 -0.39
N HIS A 242 14.15 0.38 -1.24
CA HIS A 242 13.89 0.46 -2.69
C HIS A 242 12.41 0.63 -3.05
N THR A 243 11.50 0.11 -2.23
CA THR A 243 10.05 0.34 -2.31
C THR A 243 9.66 1.82 -2.51
N PHE A 244 10.48 2.74 -2.02
CA PHE A 244 10.22 4.19 -2.11
C PHE A 244 10.95 4.86 -3.27
N SER A 245 11.62 4.12 -4.17
CA SER A 245 12.43 4.73 -5.23
C SER A 245 11.64 5.61 -6.19
N SER A 246 10.39 5.27 -6.50
CA SER A 246 9.48 6.12 -7.29
C SER A 246 8.99 7.36 -6.53
N SER A 247 9.15 7.39 -5.20
CA SER A 247 8.67 8.44 -4.31
C SER A 247 9.78 9.32 -3.75
N ASN A 248 11.01 9.19 -4.24
CA ASN A 248 12.17 9.95 -3.77
C ASN A 248 12.02 11.47 -3.96
N ASN A 249 11.14 11.91 -4.86
CA ASN A 249 10.84 13.32 -5.09
C ASN A 249 9.57 13.79 -4.35
N LEU A 250 9.25 13.17 -3.22
CA LEU A 250 8.25 13.60 -2.25
C LEU A 250 8.93 14.04 -0.95
N PRO A 251 8.31 14.90 -0.13
CA PRO A 251 8.86 15.35 1.15
C PRO A 251 8.80 14.25 2.21
N ILE A 252 9.64 13.23 2.07
CA ILE A 252 9.81 12.11 3.00
C ILE A 252 11.22 12.19 3.58
N ILE A 253 11.35 12.18 4.91
CA ILE A 253 12.66 12.06 5.58
C ILE A 253 13.03 10.59 5.64
N PHE A 254 14.06 10.22 4.87
CA PHE A 254 14.66 8.89 4.94
C PHE A 254 15.87 8.89 5.87
N VAL A 255 15.87 7.98 6.84
CA VAL A 255 17.00 7.73 7.76
C VAL A 255 17.63 6.36 7.46
N LYS A 256 18.91 6.21 7.74
CA LYS A 256 19.60 4.91 7.72
C LYS A 256 19.27 4.14 8.99
N ASP A 257 19.26 4.85 10.12
CA ASP A 257 18.84 4.32 11.40
C ASP A 257 18.02 5.36 12.20
N TYR A 258 17.04 4.89 12.98
CA TYR A 258 16.20 5.77 13.79
C TYR A 258 16.95 6.48 14.92
N SER A 259 18.21 6.08 15.22
CA SER A 259 19.09 6.78 16.16
C SER A 259 19.57 8.14 15.65
N GLU A 260 19.50 8.39 14.34
CA GLU A 260 19.84 9.69 13.72
C GLU A 260 18.83 10.79 14.07
N ILE A 261 17.62 10.40 14.51
CA ILE A 261 16.52 11.35 14.71
C ILE A 261 16.74 12.13 16.00
N SER A 262 16.94 13.43 15.87
CA SER A 262 16.88 14.45 16.91
C SER A 262 16.04 15.63 16.42
N ILE A 263 15.69 16.55 17.28
CA ILE A 263 14.96 17.77 16.86
C ILE A 263 15.80 18.62 15.91
N GLU A 264 17.10 18.71 16.11
CA GLU A 264 18.03 19.43 15.25
C GLU A 264 18.14 18.76 13.89
N PHE A 265 18.19 17.42 13.85
CA PHE A 265 18.18 16.66 12.59
C PHE A 265 16.92 16.94 11.79
N LEU A 266 15.73 16.89 12.44
CA LEU A 266 14.45 17.13 11.78
C LEU A 266 14.35 18.55 11.23
N LYS A 267 14.76 19.56 12.01
CA LYS A 267 14.78 20.97 11.60
C LYS A 267 15.76 21.22 10.42
N ASN A 268 16.93 20.61 10.45
CA ASN A 268 17.87 20.72 9.35
C ASN A 268 17.30 20.08 8.07
N LYS A 269 16.63 18.92 8.17
CA LYS A 269 15.97 18.29 7.04
C LYS A 269 14.80 19.12 6.51
N GLU A 270 14.02 19.76 7.38
CA GLU A 270 12.98 20.71 6.98
C GLU A 270 13.57 21.86 6.16
N LEU A 271 14.66 22.49 6.64
CA LEU A 271 15.33 23.59 5.92
C LEU A 271 15.86 23.15 4.55
N GLU A 272 16.47 21.95 4.47
CA GLU A 272 16.88 21.36 3.19
C GLU A 272 15.70 21.16 2.23
N MET A 273 14.54 20.73 2.76
CA MET A 273 13.34 20.46 1.98
C MET A 273 12.64 21.75 1.50
N LEU A 274 12.67 22.82 2.29
CA LEU A 274 12.12 24.11 1.89
C LEU A 274 12.82 24.70 0.63
N GLN A 275 14.04 24.28 0.34
CA GLN A 275 14.80 24.70 -0.84
C GLN A 275 14.60 23.79 -2.06
N LYS A 276 13.81 22.72 -1.94
CA LYS A 276 13.57 21.73 -3.00
C LYS A 276 12.20 21.90 -3.63
N LYS A 277 12.11 21.61 -4.93
CA LYS A 277 10.84 21.36 -5.59
C LYS A 277 10.48 19.87 -5.48
N PHE A 278 9.25 19.60 -5.07
CA PHE A 278 8.71 18.25 -4.98
C PHE A 278 7.73 17.99 -6.13
N ASN A 279 7.63 16.73 -6.54
CA ASN A 279 6.65 16.30 -7.54
C ASN A 279 5.41 15.70 -6.86
N PHE A 280 4.47 16.54 -6.45
CA PHE A 280 3.23 16.10 -5.81
C PHE A 280 2.27 15.34 -6.74
N ASN A 281 2.54 15.28 -8.05
CA ASN A 281 1.78 14.40 -8.92
C ASN A 281 1.95 12.92 -8.53
N LEU A 282 3.08 12.55 -7.94
CA LEU A 282 3.31 11.20 -7.41
C LEU A 282 2.32 10.77 -6.31
N LEU A 283 1.59 11.70 -5.70
CA LEU A 283 0.50 11.42 -4.77
C LEU A 283 -0.85 11.22 -5.46
N LYS A 284 -0.97 11.56 -6.76
CA LYS A 284 -2.23 11.60 -7.47
C LYS A 284 -2.52 10.29 -8.17
N ASN A 285 -3.74 9.76 -7.97
CA ASN A 285 -4.23 8.61 -8.72
C ASN A 285 -4.24 8.90 -10.23
N THR A 286 -4.61 10.12 -10.63
CA THR A 286 -4.65 10.58 -12.03
C THR A 286 -3.28 10.59 -12.71
N TYR A 287 -2.18 10.78 -11.95
CA TYR A 287 -0.83 10.62 -12.46
C TYR A 287 -0.51 9.15 -12.76
N TRP A 288 -0.77 8.27 -11.80
CA TRP A 288 -0.50 6.84 -11.95
C TRP A 288 -1.39 6.20 -13.02
N GLU A 289 -2.63 6.68 -13.18
CA GLU A 289 -3.48 6.26 -14.28
C GLU A 289 -2.80 6.51 -15.64
N LYS A 290 -2.28 7.71 -15.87
CA LYS A 290 -1.56 8.04 -17.11
C LYS A 290 -0.27 7.24 -17.31
N GLU A 291 0.46 6.93 -16.22
CA GLU A 291 1.69 6.15 -16.27
C GLU A 291 1.44 4.65 -16.52
N ILE A 292 0.34 4.13 -16.01
CA ILE A 292 0.02 2.68 -16.04
C ILE A 292 -0.77 2.31 -17.29
N ILE A 293 -1.74 3.14 -17.68
CA ILE A 293 -2.57 2.90 -18.85
C ILE A 293 -1.83 3.40 -20.08
N SER A 294 -1.37 2.49 -20.91
CA SER A 294 -0.88 2.87 -22.21
C SER A 294 -2.04 3.43 -23.02
N ASN A 295 -1.89 4.65 -23.54
CA ASN A 295 -2.80 5.22 -24.53
C ASN A 295 -2.78 4.34 -25.78
N SER A 296 -3.47 3.23 -25.74
CA SER A 296 -3.77 2.47 -26.95
C SER A 296 -4.99 3.14 -27.57
N ASP A 297 -4.82 3.73 -28.74
CA ASP A 297 -5.95 4.03 -29.63
C ASP A 297 -6.69 2.71 -29.88
N GLN A 298 -7.72 2.46 -29.08
CA GLN A 298 -8.45 1.18 -29.05
C GLN A 298 -9.48 1.13 -30.17
N VAL A 299 -9.01 1.16 -31.40
CA VAL A 299 -9.85 0.83 -32.58
C VAL A 299 -9.61 -0.65 -32.89
N ASN A 300 -10.61 -1.49 -32.62
CA ASN A 300 -10.63 -2.95 -32.83
C ASN A 300 -9.77 -3.78 -31.85
N ILE A 301 -10.19 -3.84 -30.57
CA ILE A 301 -9.55 -4.76 -29.60
C ILE A 301 -9.98 -6.20 -29.90
N GLU A 302 -9.01 -7.03 -30.24
CA GLU A 302 -9.17 -8.46 -30.26
C GLU A 302 -9.05 -9.00 -28.82
N TYR A 303 -10.14 -9.57 -28.28
CA TYR A 303 -10.16 -10.07 -26.90
C TYR A 303 -9.75 -11.53 -26.83
N TYR A 304 -8.74 -11.79 -26.03
CA TYR A 304 -8.36 -13.12 -25.58
C TYR A 304 -9.28 -13.59 -24.45
N LYS A 305 -9.95 -14.73 -24.64
CA LYS A 305 -10.83 -15.32 -23.60
C LYS A 305 -10.25 -16.65 -23.13
N LEU A 306 -9.71 -16.67 -21.93
CA LEU A 306 -9.14 -17.86 -21.32
C LEU A 306 -9.92 -18.29 -20.09
N LYS A 307 -10.48 -19.50 -20.08
CA LYS A 307 -11.08 -20.08 -18.90
C LYS A 307 -9.98 -20.45 -17.90
N ILE A 308 -10.06 -19.91 -16.67
CA ILE A 308 -9.12 -20.22 -15.61
C ILE A 308 -9.32 -21.69 -15.23
N LEU A 309 -8.26 -22.49 -15.46
CA LEU A 309 -8.24 -23.86 -15.01
C LEU A 309 -8.00 -23.89 -13.49
N ASN A 310 -8.69 -24.75 -12.80
CA ASN A 310 -8.44 -24.98 -11.36
C ASN A 310 -8.67 -23.79 -10.43
N TYR A 311 -9.51 -22.80 -10.78
CA TYR A 311 -9.78 -21.68 -9.85
C TYR A 311 -10.30 -22.16 -8.48
N PHE A 312 -11.00 -23.26 -8.42
CA PHE A 312 -11.40 -23.90 -7.16
C PHE A 312 -10.20 -24.37 -6.33
N PHE A 313 -9.20 -24.96 -6.99
CA PHE A 313 -7.95 -25.35 -6.33
C PHE A 313 -7.18 -24.14 -5.80
N GLN A 314 -7.16 -23.06 -6.56
CA GLN A 314 -6.53 -21.79 -6.16
C GLN A 314 -7.21 -21.22 -4.92
N ILE A 315 -8.55 -21.18 -4.89
CA ILE A 315 -9.32 -20.75 -3.72
C ILE A 315 -9.06 -21.66 -2.51
N TYR A 316 -9.05 -22.97 -2.70
CA TYR A 316 -8.77 -23.92 -1.65
C TYR A 316 -7.36 -23.75 -1.07
N SER A 317 -6.36 -23.64 -1.94
CA SER A 317 -4.96 -23.40 -1.57
C SER A 317 -4.81 -22.10 -0.77
N TYR A 318 -5.46 -21.01 -1.20
CA TYR A 318 -5.49 -19.75 -0.45
C TYR A 318 -6.09 -19.93 0.95
N LYS A 319 -7.27 -20.57 1.06
CA LYS A 319 -7.92 -20.81 2.35
C LYS A 319 -7.04 -21.65 3.29
N LEU A 320 -6.37 -22.67 2.76
CA LEU A 320 -5.43 -23.49 3.51
C LEU A 320 -4.23 -22.67 4.00
N LYS A 321 -3.65 -21.84 3.14
CA LYS A 321 -2.53 -20.95 3.49
C LYS A 321 -2.90 -20.00 4.63
N ILE A 322 -4.03 -19.32 4.54
CA ILE A 322 -4.52 -18.43 5.61
C ILE A 322 -4.72 -19.20 6.94
N LYS A 323 -5.27 -20.41 6.88
CA LYS A 323 -5.44 -21.26 8.07
C LYS A 323 -4.09 -21.62 8.71
N ILE A 324 -3.08 -21.99 7.91
CA ILE A 324 -1.74 -22.29 8.37
C ILE A 324 -1.08 -21.04 9.00
N GLU A 325 -1.19 -19.88 8.37
CA GLU A 325 -0.67 -18.62 8.91
C GLU A 325 -1.32 -18.26 10.26
N SER A 326 -2.64 -18.47 10.38
CA SER A 326 -3.36 -18.28 11.64
C SER A 326 -2.84 -19.21 12.76
N TYR A 327 -2.56 -20.47 12.45
CA TYR A 327 -1.97 -21.40 13.42
C TYR A 327 -0.54 -20.99 13.82
N LYS A 328 0.30 -20.58 12.85
CA LYS A 328 1.66 -20.09 13.14
C LYS A 328 1.62 -18.87 14.07
N LYS A 329 0.71 -17.91 13.84
CA LYS A 329 0.54 -16.75 14.73
C LYS A 329 0.13 -17.17 16.16
N LYS A 330 -0.78 -18.13 16.30
CA LYS A 330 -1.18 -18.66 17.61
C LYS A 330 0.00 -19.34 18.33
N ILE A 331 0.74 -20.16 17.63
CA ILE A 331 1.93 -20.86 18.17
C ILE A 331 2.96 -19.84 18.65
N ASN A 332 3.29 -18.85 17.84
CA ASN A 332 4.23 -17.80 18.21
C ASN A 332 3.76 -16.98 19.42
N TYR A 333 2.46 -16.70 19.52
CA TYR A 333 1.88 -16.07 20.70
C TYR A 333 2.08 -16.89 21.97
N TYR A 334 1.84 -18.21 21.93
CA TYR A 334 2.06 -19.10 23.07
C TYR A 334 3.53 -19.21 23.46
N PHE A 335 4.44 -19.33 22.48
CA PHE A 335 5.89 -19.31 22.76
C PHE A 335 6.34 -18.03 23.43
N LYS A 336 5.86 -16.88 22.95
CA LYS A 336 6.14 -15.57 23.58
C LYS A 336 5.62 -15.52 25.02
N LYS A 337 4.42 -16.02 25.29
CA LYS A 337 3.82 -16.07 26.63
C LYS A 337 4.65 -16.97 27.58
N ILE A 338 5.14 -18.10 27.11
CA ILE A 338 6.02 -19.01 27.88
C ILE A 338 7.34 -18.31 28.16
N ARG A 339 7.99 -17.73 27.14
CA ARG A 339 9.27 -17.02 27.31
C ARG A 339 9.19 -15.87 28.31
N ASN A 340 8.08 -15.12 28.30
CA ASN A 340 7.86 -14.04 29.27
C ASN A 340 7.61 -14.54 30.69
N LYS A 341 7.03 -15.75 30.87
CA LYS A 341 6.90 -16.38 32.20
C LYS A 341 8.22 -16.91 32.74
N LEU A 342 9.13 -17.34 31.87
CA LEU A 342 10.45 -17.84 32.27
C LEU A 342 11.46 -16.72 32.58
N LYS A 343 11.15 -15.47 32.21
CA LYS A 343 11.98 -14.30 32.51
C LYS A 343 11.54 -13.56 33.79
N LYS A 344 10.43 -13.95 34.40
CA LYS A 344 10.00 -13.54 35.76
C LYS A 344 10.38 -14.57 36.79
#